data_fad302719983b59cbf0afc6408d6a47b
#
_entry.id   fad302719983b59cbf0afc6408d6a47b
#
_cell.length_a   1.000
_cell.length_b   1.000
_cell.length_c   1.000
_cell.angle_alpha   90.00
_cell.angle_beta   90.00
_cell.angle_gamma   90.00
#
_symmetry.space_group_name_H-M   'P 1'
#
loop_
_entity.id
_entity.type
_entity.pdbx_description
1 polymer ?
#
loop_
_entity_poly.entity_id
_entity_poly.type
_entity_poly.pdbx_seq_one_letter_code
_entity_poly.pdbx_strand_id
1 'polypeptide(L)'
;MLSTGLPQGAVPRLERPGPLRERVYEALLELITTRALRPGQHLVESELAGHLGVSRQPVREALQRLDTEGWVDLRPAQGAFVHEPTEEEADQLLSVRTLLEAEAARLAAANSGTAGIAVLEELCAKGEQAVADDDVDLAVATNAAFHAKVMELAGNVVLSELAGQVDRRVRWYYTPVARQRGKQSWIEHRSLIAAISSRDEQRATAIMRAHTEHTRQTYHQREEA
;
A
#
# COMPACT_ATOMS: atom_id res chain seq x y z
N MET A 1 52.07 9.95 -16.50
CA MET A 1 50.64 9.63 -16.45
C MET A 1 50.47 8.17 -16.86
N LEU A 2 50.32 7.27 -15.90
CA LEU A 2 50.06 5.84 -16.15
C LEU A 2 48.55 5.64 -16.31
N SER A 3 48.13 5.40 -17.54
CA SER A 3 46.75 4.97 -17.85
C SER A 3 46.56 3.56 -17.31
N THR A 4 45.69 3.40 -16.36
CA THR A 4 45.19 2.07 -15.91
C THR A 4 44.33 1.47 -17.02
N GLY A 5 44.97 0.68 -17.91
CA GLY A 5 44.32 0.03 -19.03
C GLY A 5 43.38 -1.13 -18.60
N LEU A 6 42.23 -0.79 -17.98
CA LEU A 6 41.17 -1.74 -17.84
C LEU A 6 40.35 -1.75 -19.13
N PRO A 7 40.13 -2.92 -19.78
CA PRO A 7 39.30 -3.00 -20.98
C PRO A 7 37.87 -2.53 -20.67
N GLN A 8 37.34 -1.62 -21.49
CA GLN A 8 35.96 -1.17 -21.40
C GLN A 8 35.04 -2.40 -21.56
N GLY A 9 34.25 -2.70 -20.52
CA GLY A 9 33.26 -3.78 -20.52
C GLY A 9 33.62 -5.04 -19.72
N ALA A 10 34.81 -5.15 -19.11
CA ALA A 10 35.27 -6.36 -18.43
C ALA A 10 34.97 -6.44 -16.92
N VAL A 11 34.43 -5.39 -16.30
CA VAL A 11 34.06 -5.41 -14.88
C VAL A 11 32.54 -5.26 -14.77
N PRO A 12 31.81 -6.31 -14.31
CA PRO A 12 30.39 -6.16 -14.02
C PRO A 12 30.24 -5.07 -12.97
N ARG A 13 29.40 -4.07 -13.22
CA ARG A 13 28.98 -3.11 -12.20
C ARG A 13 28.30 -3.91 -11.10
N LEU A 14 28.93 -3.97 -9.93
CA LEU A 14 28.26 -4.49 -8.73
C LEU A 14 27.04 -3.62 -8.51
N GLU A 15 25.85 -4.19 -8.53
CA GLU A 15 24.65 -3.55 -8.04
C GLU A 15 24.90 -3.20 -6.57
N ARG A 16 25.07 -1.93 -6.30
CA ARG A 16 25.19 -1.46 -4.92
C ARG A 16 23.82 -1.67 -4.28
N PRO A 17 23.73 -2.37 -3.13
CA PRO A 17 22.51 -2.34 -2.34
C PRO A 17 22.13 -0.88 -2.16
N GLY A 18 20.84 -0.55 -2.27
CA GLY A 18 20.37 0.83 -2.10
C GLY A 18 20.93 1.48 -0.84
N PRO A 19 21.07 2.82 -0.77
CA PRO A 19 21.68 3.51 0.36
C PRO A 19 21.08 3.00 1.67
N LEU A 20 21.89 2.74 2.68
CA LEU A 20 21.44 2.21 3.98
C LEU A 20 20.25 2.99 4.55
N ARG A 21 20.24 4.33 4.38
CA ARG A 21 19.15 5.21 4.78
C ARG A 21 17.80 4.85 4.13
N GLU A 22 17.82 4.45 2.84
CA GLU A 22 16.60 4.04 2.13
C GLU A 22 16.06 2.73 2.68
N ARG A 23 16.93 1.77 2.93
CA ARG A 23 16.55 0.48 3.54
C ARG A 23 15.98 0.64 4.95
N VAL A 24 16.53 1.54 5.75
CA VAL A 24 16.01 1.86 7.09
C VAL A 24 14.65 2.53 7.00
N TYR A 25 14.49 3.49 6.09
CA TYR A 25 13.20 4.15 5.83
C TYR A 25 12.13 3.13 5.43
N GLU A 26 12.40 2.28 4.43
CA GLU A 26 11.43 1.26 3.96
C GLU A 26 11.09 0.25 5.07
N ALA A 27 12.07 -0.17 5.88
CA ALA A 27 11.83 -1.07 7.00
C ALA A 27 10.92 -0.43 8.07
N LEU A 28 11.16 0.82 8.44
CA LEU A 28 10.32 1.53 9.40
C LEU A 28 8.92 1.79 8.84
N LEU A 29 8.82 2.17 7.59
CA LEU A 29 7.53 2.39 6.93
C LEU A 29 6.70 1.10 6.86
N GLU A 30 7.33 -0.04 6.55
CA GLU A 30 6.64 -1.34 6.55
C GLU A 30 6.13 -1.70 7.96
N LEU A 31 6.92 -1.48 9.01
CA LEU A 31 6.50 -1.70 10.39
C LEU A 31 5.31 -0.82 10.80
N ILE A 32 5.25 0.42 10.30
CA ILE A 32 4.12 1.33 10.53
C ILE A 32 2.89 0.86 9.75
N THR A 33 3.03 0.58 8.46
CA THR A 33 1.89 0.23 7.59
C THR A 33 1.26 -1.12 7.92
N THR A 34 2.05 -2.06 8.46
CA THR A 34 1.57 -3.35 8.98
C THR A 34 1.07 -3.27 10.43
N ARG A 35 1.16 -2.10 11.07
CA ARG A 35 0.81 -1.86 12.49
C ARG A 35 1.65 -2.66 13.50
N ALA A 36 2.80 -3.18 13.09
CA ALA A 36 3.81 -3.70 14.03
C ALA A 36 4.33 -2.57 14.95
N LEU A 37 4.46 -1.35 14.40
CA LEU A 37 4.54 -0.11 15.17
C LEU A 37 3.15 0.55 15.16
N ARG A 38 2.56 0.68 16.34
CA ARG A 38 1.16 1.12 16.50
C ARG A 38 1.02 2.64 16.40
N PRO A 39 -0.11 3.19 15.91
CA PRO A 39 -0.43 4.61 16.04
C PRO A 39 -0.22 5.12 17.47
N GLY A 40 0.36 6.32 17.62
CA GLY A 40 0.70 6.92 18.92
C GLY A 40 1.92 6.32 19.61
N GLN A 41 2.50 5.23 19.11
CA GLN A 41 3.66 4.59 19.76
C GLN A 41 4.89 5.49 19.70
N HIS A 42 5.56 5.66 20.86
CA HIS A 42 6.84 6.36 20.95
C HIS A 42 7.97 5.55 20.30
N LEU A 43 8.74 6.22 19.45
CA LEU A 43 9.83 5.63 18.67
C LEU A 43 11.19 6.08 19.23
N VAL A 44 11.91 5.17 19.89
CA VAL A 44 13.22 5.46 20.47
C VAL A 44 14.33 5.13 19.47
N GLU A 45 15.05 6.15 18.99
CA GLU A 45 16.11 6.00 17.97
C GLU A 45 17.14 4.91 18.31
N SER A 46 17.55 4.79 19.59
CA SER A 46 18.56 3.81 20.01
C SER A 46 18.03 2.38 19.99
N GLU A 47 16.75 2.17 20.30
CA GLU A 47 16.11 0.87 20.25
C GLU A 47 15.92 0.42 18.81
N LEU A 48 15.38 1.30 17.95
CA LEU A 48 15.22 1.03 16.52
C LEU A 48 16.57 0.74 15.85
N ALA A 49 17.62 1.51 16.18
CA ALA A 49 18.97 1.27 15.68
C ALA A 49 19.51 -0.11 16.10
N GLY A 50 19.28 -0.50 17.37
CA GLY A 50 19.65 -1.82 17.89
C GLY A 50 18.92 -2.96 17.18
N HIS A 51 17.61 -2.85 16.97
CA HIS A 51 16.81 -3.86 16.27
C HIS A 51 17.19 -4.01 14.79
N LEU A 52 17.48 -2.88 14.11
CA LEU A 52 17.85 -2.87 12.70
C LEU A 52 19.34 -3.17 12.45
N GLY A 53 20.17 -3.26 13.50
CA GLY A 53 21.60 -3.52 13.40
C GLY A 53 22.37 -2.38 12.71
N VAL A 54 21.95 -1.12 12.93
CA VAL A 54 22.54 0.09 12.31
C VAL A 54 22.91 1.13 13.35
N SER A 55 23.65 2.18 12.95
CA SER A 55 23.87 3.33 13.83
C SER A 55 22.60 4.20 13.94
N ARG A 56 22.56 5.11 14.92
CA ARG A 56 21.42 6.01 15.16
C ARG A 56 21.18 7.02 14.02
N GLN A 57 22.22 7.40 13.29
CA GLN A 57 22.13 8.44 12.26
C GLN A 57 21.15 8.08 11.12
N PRO A 58 21.24 6.91 10.42
CA PRO A 58 20.29 6.57 9.38
C PRO A 58 18.85 6.40 9.91
N VAL A 59 18.67 6.01 11.19
CA VAL A 59 17.34 5.97 11.82
C VAL A 59 16.76 7.36 11.97
N ARG A 60 17.54 8.32 12.44
CA ARG A 60 17.13 9.73 12.58
C ARG A 60 16.74 10.34 11.24
N GLU A 61 17.53 10.10 10.19
CA GLU A 61 17.24 10.57 8.83
C GLU A 61 15.93 9.96 8.30
N ALA A 62 15.72 8.66 8.55
CA ALA A 62 14.49 7.98 8.17
C ALA A 62 13.27 8.53 8.93
N LEU A 63 13.37 8.77 10.24
CA LEU A 63 12.30 9.38 11.05
C LEU A 63 11.96 10.80 10.60
N GLN A 64 12.96 11.61 10.24
CA GLN A 64 12.72 12.95 9.68
C GLN A 64 11.97 12.90 8.34
N ARG A 65 12.30 11.94 7.49
CA ARG A 65 11.59 11.74 6.23
C ARG A 65 10.17 11.25 6.47
N LEU A 66 9.98 10.30 7.38
CA LEU A 66 8.66 9.80 7.77
C LEU A 66 7.77 10.89 8.39
N ASP A 67 8.37 11.84 9.13
CA ASP A 67 7.67 13.02 9.64
C ASP A 67 7.23 13.96 8.50
N THR A 68 8.13 14.25 7.57
CA THR A 68 7.79 15.06 6.38
C THR A 68 6.66 14.44 5.56
N GLU A 69 6.59 13.12 5.50
CA GLU A 69 5.56 12.36 4.81
C GLU A 69 4.32 12.11 5.68
N GLY A 70 4.31 12.52 6.96
CA GLY A 70 3.18 12.39 7.90
C GLY A 70 2.91 10.97 8.39
N TRP A 71 3.93 10.12 8.47
CA TRP A 71 3.86 8.80 9.10
C TRP A 71 4.29 8.81 10.56
N VAL A 72 5.05 9.84 10.93
CA VAL A 72 5.62 10.04 12.25
C VAL A 72 5.40 11.49 12.63
N ASP A 73 5.19 11.77 13.90
CA ASP A 73 5.15 13.10 14.50
C ASP A 73 6.44 13.33 15.29
N LEU A 74 7.30 14.25 14.85
CA LEU A 74 8.44 14.71 15.64
C LEU A 74 7.99 15.78 16.63
N ARG A 75 7.90 15.43 17.92
CA ARG A 75 7.46 16.36 18.98
C ARG A 75 8.68 16.96 19.67
N PRO A 76 8.83 18.31 19.70
CA PRO A 76 9.97 18.95 20.34
C PRO A 76 10.17 18.49 21.79
N ALA A 77 11.38 18.10 22.13
CA ALA A 77 11.78 17.57 23.44
C ALA A 77 11.09 16.27 23.89
N GLN A 78 10.20 15.68 23.09
CA GLN A 78 9.51 14.43 23.42
C GLN A 78 9.93 13.27 22.54
N GLY A 79 10.49 13.52 21.35
CA GLY A 79 10.94 12.49 20.42
C GLY A 79 9.99 12.26 19.26
N ALA A 80 10.08 11.07 18.67
CA ALA A 80 9.28 10.64 17.52
C ALA A 80 8.13 9.71 17.97
N PHE A 81 6.97 9.87 17.36
CA PHE A 81 5.79 9.04 17.61
C PHE A 81 5.20 8.60 16.26
N VAL A 82 4.69 7.36 16.19
CA VAL A 82 3.91 6.96 15.02
C VAL A 82 2.69 7.89 14.94
N HIS A 83 2.44 8.45 13.75
CA HIS A 83 1.28 9.33 13.56
C HIS A 83 -0.02 8.62 13.91
N GLU A 84 -0.93 9.33 14.55
CA GLU A 84 -2.25 8.84 14.92
C GLU A 84 -3.29 9.50 14.02
N PRO A 85 -3.78 8.78 12.97
CA PRO A 85 -4.63 9.39 11.97
C PRO A 85 -5.97 9.81 12.56
N THR A 86 -6.38 11.02 12.21
CA THR A 86 -7.71 11.52 12.54
C THR A 86 -8.77 10.91 11.60
N GLU A 87 -10.03 10.92 12.03
CA GLU A 87 -11.15 10.49 11.19
C GLU A 87 -11.28 11.36 9.93
N GLU A 88 -10.98 12.68 10.04
CA GLU A 88 -10.99 13.59 8.91
C GLU A 88 -9.91 13.25 7.86
N GLU A 89 -8.68 12.96 8.31
CA GLU A 89 -7.59 12.55 7.41
C GLU A 89 -7.92 11.24 6.69
N ALA A 90 -8.49 10.27 7.42
CA ALA A 90 -8.93 9.02 6.84
C ALA A 90 -10.01 9.25 5.75
N ASP A 91 -10.99 10.10 6.05
CA ASP A 91 -12.09 10.41 5.15
C ASP A 91 -11.62 11.09 3.87
N GLN A 92 -10.74 12.10 3.99
CA GLN A 92 -10.14 12.80 2.87
C GLN A 92 -9.34 11.83 1.98
N LEU A 93 -8.51 10.98 2.57
CA LEU A 93 -7.71 10.01 1.81
C LEU A 93 -8.58 8.97 1.11
N LEU A 94 -9.56 8.38 1.81
CA LEU A 94 -10.44 7.36 1.26
C LEU A 94 -11.35 7.92 0.15
N SER A 95 -11.72 9.21 0.23
CA SER A 95 -12.44 9.88 -0.86
C SER A 95 -11.61 10.02 -2.12
N VAL A 96 -10.33 10.42 -2.00
CA VAL A 96 -9.37 10.48 -3.12
C VAL A 96 -9.14 9.10 -3.71
N ARG A 97 -8.95 8.08 -2.85
CA ARG A 97 -8.87 6.68 -3.26
C ARG A 97 -10.04 6.28 -4.18
N THR A 98 -11.26 6.61 -3.75
CA THR A 98 -12.48 6.29 -4.51
C THR A 98 -12.45 6.87 -5.91
N LEU A 99 -11.99 8.11 -6.09
CA LEU A 99 -11.88 8.76 -7.40
C LEU A 99 -10.87 8.04 -8.30
N LEU A 100 -9.68 7.75 -7.78
CA LEU A 100 -8.60 7.11 -8.54
C LEU A 100 -8.96 5.67 -8.93
N GLU A 101 -9.46 4.88 -7.98
CA GLU A 101 -9.78 3.47 -8.23
C GLU A 101 -11.02 3.28 -9.12
N ALA A 102 -12.02 4.14 -8.99
CA ALA A 102 -13.19 4.10 -9.86
C ALA A 102 -12.83 4.38 -11.32
N GLU A 103 -11.94 5.35 -11.57
CA GLU A 103 -11.43 5.62 -12.92
C GLU A 103 -10.53 4.47 -13.41
N ALA A 104 -9.69 3.90 -12.54
CA ALA A 104 -8.89 2.72 -12.89
C ALA A 104 -9.77 1.52 -13.30
N ALA A 105 -10.84 1.26 -12.57
CA ALA A 105 -11.78 0.19 -12.89
C ALA A 105 -12.47 0.41 -14.24
N ARG A 106 -12.85 1.65 -14.55
CA ARG A 106 -13.42 2.04 -15.84
C ARG A 106 -12.44 1.75 -16.99
N LEU A 107 -11.21 2.23 -16.84
CA LEU A 107 -10.16 2.05 -17.86
C LEU A 107 -9.76 0.57 -17.97
N ALA A 108 -9.69 -0.17 -16.88
CA ALA A 108 -9.43 -1.60 -16.91
C ALA A 108 -10.51 -2.35 -17.70
N ALA A 109 -11.80 -1.99 -17.57
CA ALA A 109 -12.86 -2.57 -18.37
C ALA A 109 -12.69 -2.26 -19.87
N ALA A 110 -12.22 -1.08 -20.22
CA ALA A 110 -11.96 -0.72 -21.63
C ALA A 110 -10.73 -1.47 -22.19
N ASN A 111 -9.66 -1.64 -21.42
CA ASN A 111 -8.32 -2.00 -21.90
C ASN A 111 -7.92 -3.45 -21.63
N SER A 112 -8.53 -4.16 -20.65
CA SER A 112 -8.05 -5.47 -20.21
C SER A 112 -8.17 -6.55 -21.29
N GLY A 113 -7.11 -7.37 -21.38
CA GLY A 113 -7.09 -8.63 -22.10
C GLY A 113 -7.33 -9.83 -21.18
N THR A 114 -7.53 -11.01 -21.79
CA THR A 114 -7.79 -12.27 -21.05
C THR A 114 -6.73 -12.62 -20.02
N ALA A 115 -5.46 -12.38 -20.32
CA ALA A 115 -4.35 -12.63 -19.40
C ALA A 115 -4.42 -11.77 -18.12
N GLY A 116 -4.79 -10.50 -18.27
CA GLY A 116 -4.97 -9.61 -17.12
C GLY A 116 -6.14 -10.01 -16.22
N ILE A 117 -7.24 -10.45 -16.84
CA ILE A 117 -8.42 -10.94 -16.13
C ILE A 117 -8.08 -12.22 -15.35
N ALA A 118 -7.34 -13.16 -15.94
CA ALA A 118 -6.90 -14.38 -15.25
C ALA A 118 -6.08 -14.08 -13.98
N VAL A 119 -5.19 -13.09 -14.02
CA VAL A 119 -4.44 -12.66 -12.83
C VAL A 119 -5.36 -12.09 -11.74
N LEU A 120 -6.39 -11.31 -12.11
CA LEU A 120 -7.38 -10.82 -11.14
C LEU A 120 -8.16 -11.98 -10.50
N GLU A 121 -8.52 -13.01 -11.28
CA GLU A 121 -9.19 -14.22 -10.79
C GLU A 121 -8.33 -15.00 -9.80
N GLU A 122 -7.04 -15.17 -10.10
CA GLU A 122 -6.08 -15.82 -9.20
C GLU A 122 -5.92 -15.06 -7.87
N LEU A 123 -5.77 -13.72 -7.95
CA LEU A 123 -5.69 -12.87 -6.76
C LEU A 123 -6.97 -12.95 -5.94
N CYS A 124 -8.13 -12.95 -6.59
CA CYS A 124 -9.41 -13.08 -5.91
C CYS A 124 -9.53 -14.43 -5.18
N ALA A 125 -9.21 -15.54 -5.84
CA ALA A 125 -9.22 -16.86 -5.23
C ALA A 125 -8.25 -16.98 -4.05
N LYS A 126 -7.05 -16.41 -4.16
CA LYS A 126 -6.06 -16.36 -3.09
C LYS A 126 -6.57 -15.58 -1.88
N GLY A 127 -7.21 -14.45 -2.10
CA GLY A 127 -7.77 -13.64 -1.02
C GLY A 127 -8.98 -14.27 -0.34
N GLU A 128 -9.87 -14.95 -1.10
CA GLU A 128 -10.96 -15.75 -0.56
C GLU A 128 -10.42 -16.86 0.36
N GLN A 129 -9.35 -17.54 -0.05
CA GLN A 129 -8.71 -18.56 0.77
C GLN A 129 -8.08 -17.99 2.03
N ALA A 130 -7.37 -16.83 1.93
CA ALA A 130 -6.78 -16.16 3.09
C ALA A 130 -7.86 -15.81 4.15
N VAL A 131 -9.03 -15.35 3.71
CA VAL A 131 -10.17 -15.09 4.62
C VAL A 131 -10.71 -16.38 5.23
N ALA A 132 -10.78 -17.47 4.46
CA ALA A 132 -11.24 -18.77 4.97
C ALA A 132 -10.29 -19.35 6.02
N ASP A 133 -9.00 -19.10 5.88
CA ASP A 133 -7.93 -19.55 6.79
C ASP A 133 -7.70 -18.58 7.96
N ASP A 134 -8.45 -17.46 8.05
CA ASP A 134 -8.28 -16.35 9.02
C ASP A 134 -6.88 -15.72 8.97
N ASP A 135 -6.20 -15.79 7.82
CA ASP A 135 -4.90 -15.16 7.57
C ASP A 135 -5.11 -13.69 7.12
N VAL A 136 -5.21 -12.81 8.11
CA VAL A 136 -5.48 -11.38 7.88
C VAL A 136 -4.35 -10.70 7.11
N ASP A 137 -3.09 -11.04 7.38
CA ASP A 137 -1.94 -10.43 6.73
C ASP A 137 -1.91 -10.79 5.24
N LEU A 138 -2.16 -12.05 4.91
CA LEU A 138 -2.27 -12.49 3.53
C LEU A 138 -3.49 -11.88 2.84
N ALA A 139 -4.62 -11.75 3.52
CA ALA A 139 -5.82 -11.09 2.98
C ALA A 139 -5.55 -9.63 2.65
N VAL A 140 -4.89 -8.87 3.53
CA VAL A 140 -4.49 -7.45 3.31
C VAL A 140 -3.52 -7.34 2.14
N ALA A 141 -2.47 -8.16 2.12
CA ALA A 141 -1.47 -8.14 1.04
C ALA A 141 -2.09 -8.49 -0.32
N THR A 142 -2.98 -9.49 -0.36
CA THR A 142 -3.66 -9.92 -1.59
C THR A 142 -4.67 -8.88 -2.06
N ASN A 143 -5.39 -8.20 -1.14
CA ASN A 143 -6.26 -7.08 -1.46
C ASN A 143 -5.48 -5.92 -2.11
N ALA A 144 -4.34 -5.54 -1.55
CA ALA A 144 -3.48 -4.52 -2.14
C ALA A 144 -2.99 -4.91 -3.54
N ALA A 145 -2.57 -6.18 -3.73
CA ALA A 145 -2.15 -6.70 -5.03
C ALA A 145 -3.29 -6.69 -6.06
N PHE A 146 -4.53 -6.99 -5.65
CA PHE A 146 -5.71 -6.94 -6.51
C PHE A 146 -5.96 -5.51 -7.03
N HIS A 147 -5.99 -4.52 -6.15
CA HIS A 147 -6.19 -3.11 -6.53
C HIS A 147 -5.03 -2.59 -7.40
N ALA A 148 -3.79 -2.95 -7.07
CA ALA A 148 -2.63 -2.61 -7.91
C ALA A 148 -2.74 -3.22 -9.32
N LYS A 149 -3.26 -4.44 -9.44
CA LYS A 149 -3.48 -5.09 -10.74
C LYS A 149 -4.60 -4.40 -11.55
N VAL A 150 -5.69 -3.99 -10.92
CA VAL A 150 -6.73 -3.16 -11.59
C VAL A 150 -6.12 -1.86 -12.11
N MET A 151 -5.29 -1.22 -11.31
CA MET A 151 -4.59 0.02 -11.66
C MET A 151 -3.62 -0.18 -12.85
N GLU A 152 -2.86 -1.29 -12.88
CA GLU A 152 -1.99 -1.66 -14.00
C GLU A 152 -2.82 -1.87 -15.28
N LEU A 153 -3.94 -2.60 -15.19
CA LEU A 153 -4.82 -2.88 -16.33
C LEU A 153 -5.53 -1.63 -16.89
N ALA A 154 -5.65 -0.58 -16.10
CA ALA A 154 -6.12 0.73 -16.57
C ALA A 154 -5.21 1.30 -17.66
N GLY A 155 -3.92 0.95 -17.68
CA GLY A 155 -2.97 1.42 -18.69
C GLY A 155 -2.66 2.92 -18.64
N ASN A 156 -3.02 3.61 -17.56
CA ASN A 156 -2.76 5.03 -17.36
C ASN A 156 -1.62 5.21 -16.34
N VAL A 157 -0.41 5.46 -16.84
CA VAL A 157 0.81 5.60 -16.02
C VAL A 157 0.68 6.70 -14.98
N VAL A 158 0.13 7.87 -15.36
CA VAL A 158 -0.03 9.00 -14.42
C VAL A 158 -1.02 8.65 -13.30
N LEU A 159 -2.12 7.98 -13.65
CA LEU A 159 -3.08 7.50 -12.65
C LEU A 159 -2.43 6.51 -11.68
N SER A 160 -1.61 5.58 -12.19
CA SER A 160 -0.89 4.60 -11.38
C SER A 160 0.14 5.26 -10.46
N GLU A 161 0.86 6.28 -10.92
CA GLU A 161 1.81 7.05 -10.11
C GLU A 161 1.12 7.79 -8.97
N LEU A 162 0.00 8.47 -9.26
CA LEU A 162 -0.79 9.17 -8.24
C LEU A 162 -1.40 8.20 -7.21
N ALA A 163 -1.94 7.08 -7.68
CA ALA A 163 -2.47 6.04 -6.79
C ALA A 163 -1.38 5.45 -5.90
N GLY A 164 -0.18 5.20 -6.43
CA GLY A 164 0.97 4.69 -5.67
C GLY A 164 1.39 5.59 -4.52
N GLN A 165 1.19 6.92 -4.63
CA GLN A 165 1.48 7.86 -3.54
C GLN A 165 0.55 7.68 -2.33
N VAL A 166 -0.70 7.23 -2.56
CA VAL A 166 -1.69 7.04 -1.51
C VAL A 166 -1.84 5.58 -1.06
N ASP A 167 -1.34 4.63 -1.86
CA ASP A 167 -1.55 3.19 -1.68
C ASP A 167 -1.11 2.68 -0.30
N ARG A 168 0.08 3.10 0.17
CA ARG A 168 0.60 2.70 1.49
C ARG A 168 -0.31 3.18 2.63
N ARG A 169 -0.87 4.39 2.52
CA ARG A 169 -1.85 4.92 3.50
C ARG A 169 -3.17 4.19 3.41
N VAL A 170 -3.63 3.88 2.20
CA VAL A 170 -4.82 3.06 1.98
C VAL A 170 -4.69 1.72 2.70
N ARG A 171 -3.54 1.04 2.55
CA ARG A 171 -3.24 -0.22 3.24
C ARG A 171 -3.30 -0.05 4.76
N TRP A 172 -2.72 1.02 5.29
CA TRP A 172 -2.73 1.32 6.72
C TRP A 172 -4.14 1.53 7.29
N TYR A 173 -5.03 2.21 6.54
CA TYR A 173 -6.44 2.37 6.92
C TYR A 173 -7.25 1.09 6.72
N TYR A 174 -6.91 0.27 5.72
CA TYR A 174 -7.61 -1.00 5.48
C TYR A 174 -7.28 -2.08 6.52
N THR A 175 -6.05 -2.16 7.00
CA THR A 175 -5.59 -3.21 7.93
C THR A 175 -6.54 -3.43 9.13
N PRO A 176 -7.01 -2.37 9.85
CA PRO A 176 -7.91 -2.58 11.00
C PRO A 176 -9.31 -3.08 10.63
N VAL A 177 -9.73 -2.94 9.38
CA VAL A 177 -11.08 -3.34 8.93
C VAL A 177 -11.07 -4.58 8.04
N ALA A 178 -9.89 -5.10 7.72
CA ALA A 178 -9.73 -6.21 6.78
C ALA A 178 -10.55 -7.45 7.20
N ARG A 179 -10.54 -7.80 8.50
CA ARG A 179 -11.31 -8.93 9.04
C ARG A 179 -12.81 -8.68 8.94
N GLN A 180 -13.28 -7.47 9.26
CA GLN A 180 -14.70 -7.11 9.20
C GLN A 180 -15.19 -7.02 7.75
N ARG A 181 -14.40 -6.48 6.84
CA ARG A 181 -14.68 -6.49 5.40
C ARG A 181 -14.65 -7.89 4.81
N GLY A 182 -13.70 -8.72 5.23
CA GLY A 182 -13.58 -10.14 5.02
C GLY A 182 -14.20 -10.66 3.71
N LYS A 183 -15.09 -11.61 3.81
CA LYS A 183 -15.74 -12.27 2.67
C LYS A 183 -16.49 -11.29 1.74
N GLN A 184 -17.10 -10.23 2.28
CA GLN A 184 -17.87 -9.27 1.48
C GLN A 184 -17.00 -8.53 0.47
N SER A 185 -15.77 -8.15 0.87
CA SER A 185 -14.82 -7.51 -0.03
C SER A 185 -14.53 -8.38 -1.28
N TRP A 186 -14.34 -9.67 -1.10
CA TRP A 186 -14.03 -10.59 -2.20
C TRP A 186 -15.23 -10.87 -3.10
N ILE A 187 -16.46 -10.86 -2.58
CA ILE A 187 -17.70 -10.92 -3.40
C ILE A 187 -17.77 -9.69 -4.32
N GLU A 188 -17.42 -8.51 -3.79
CA GLU A 188 -17.37 -7.28 -4.58
C GLU A 188 -16.28 -7.34 -5.66
N HIS A 189 -15.09 -7.87 -5.34
CA HIS A 189 -14.01 -8.11 -6.31
C HIS A 189 -14.44 -9.07 -7.42
N ARG A 190 -15.15 -10.16 -7.13
CA ARG A 190 -15.74 -11.05 -8.15
C ARG A 190 -16.68 -10.31 -9.09
N SER A 191 -17.53 -9.45 -8.52
CA SER A 191 -18.47 -8.64 -9.31
C SER A 191 -17.74 -7.65 -10.21
N LEU A 192 -16.63 -7.07 -9.72
CA LEU A 192 -15.78 -6.18 -10.50
C LEU A 192 -15.07 -6.90 -11.64
N ILE A 193 -14.52 -8.10 -11.40
CA ILE A 193 -13.91 -8.94 -12.44
C ILE A 193 -14.94 -9.22 -13.56
N ALA A 194 -16.17 -9.57 -13.19
CA ALA A 194 -17.23 -9.82 -14.17
C ALA A 194 -17.55 -8.58 -15.03
N ALA A 195 -17.58 -7.38 -14.44
CA ALA A 195 -17.79 -6.13 -15.15
C ALA A 195 -16.62 -5.81 -16.09
N ILE A 196 -15.38 -5.99 -15.63
CA ILE A 196 -14.16 -5.80 -16.44
C ILE A 196 -14.14 -6.79 -17.60
N SER A 197 -14.44 -8.06 -17.36
CA SER A 197 -14.47 -9.12 -18.38
C SER A 197 -15.51 -8.88 -19.47
N SER A 198 -16.68 -8.32 -19.09
CA SER A 198 -17.73 -7.95 -20.03
C SER A 198 -17.54 -6.59 -20.69
N ARG A 199 -16.43 -5.89 -20.40
CA ARG A 199 -16.12 -4.52 -20.87
C ARG A 199 -17.20 -3.49 -20.51
N ASP A 200 -17.87 -3.69 -19.39
CA ASP A 200 -18.89 -2.77 -18.88
C ASP A 200 -18.25 -1.71 -17.98
N GLU A 201 -17.78 -0.62 -18.62
CA GLU A 201 -17.09 0.49 -17.96
C GLU A 201 -17.96 1.14 -16.88
N GLN A 202 -19.25 1.33 -17.13
CA GLN A 202 -20.16 1.97 -16.18
C GLN A 202 -20.37 1.11 -14.94
N ARG A 203 -20.59 -0.19 -15.13
CA ARG A 203 -20.75 -1.15 -14.07
C ARG A 203 -19.46 -1.32 -13.25
N ALA A 204 -18.29 -1.40 -13.90
CA ALA A 204 -17.00 -1.46 -13.23
C ALA A 204 -16.77 -0.24 -12.34
N THR A 205 -17.04 0.98 -12.84
CA THR A 205 -17.00 2.23 -12.08
C THR A 205 -17.92 2.19 -10.86
N ALA A 206 -19.18 1.79 -11.05
CA ALA A 206 -20.17 1.78 -9.99
C ALA A 206 -19.82 0.77 -8.88
N ILE A 207 -19.34 -0.44 -9.24
CA ILE A 207 -18.92 -1.47 -8.29
C ILE A 207 -17.70 -0.98 -7.49
N MET A 208 -16.69 -0.41 -8.14
CA MET A 208 -15.50 0.07 -7.45
C MET A 208 -15.82 1.22 -6.49
N ARG A 209 -16.69 2.15 -6.89
CA ARG A 209 -17.18 3.22 -5.99
C ARG A 209 -17.88 2.64 -4.76
N ALA A 210 -18.79 1.70 -4.94
CA ALA A 210 -19.49 1.06 -3.83
C ALA A 210 -18.52 0.29 -2.91
N HIS A 211 -17.57 -0.44 -3.49
CA HIS A 211 -16.55 -1.20 -2.76
C HIS A 211 -15.68 -0.30 -1.85
N THR A 212 -15.16 0.80 -2.40
CA THR A 212 -14.34 1.74 -1.63
C THR A 212 -15.16 2.49 -0.58
N GLU A 213 -16.41 2.82 -0.87
CA GLU A 213 -17.32 3.45 0.08
C GLU A 213 -17.69 2.52 1.23
N HIS A 214 -17.95 1.23 0.97
CA HIS A 214 -18.15 0.24 2.04
C HIS A 214 -16.93 0.11 2.94
N THR A 215 -15.71 0.19 2.38
CA THR A 215 -14.48 0.20 3.18
C THR A 215 -14.41 1.44 4.07
N ARG A 216 -14.75 2.63 3.53
CA ARG A 216 -14.79 3.88 4.28
C ARG A 216 -15.79 3.81 5.44
N GLN A 217 -17.01 3.34 5.18
CA GLN A 217 -18.04 3.16 6.20
C GLN A 217 -17.61 2.18 7.29
N THR A 218 -17.00 1.06 6.91
CA THR A 218 -16.48 0.08 7.86
C THR A 218 -15.37 0.69 8.73
N TYR A 219 -14.53 1.55 8.15
CA TYR A 219 -13.48 2.24 8.90
C TYR A 219 -14.05 3.14 9.99
N HIS A 220 -15.10 3.90 9.69
CA HIS A 220 -15.80 4.75 10.68
C HIS A 220 -16.59 3.98 11.75
N GLN A 221 -16.99 2.74 11.43
CA GLN A 221 -17.75 1.88 12.35
C GLN A 221 -16.87 0.91 13.13
N ARG A 222 -15.52 0.93 12.92
CA ARG A 222 -14.63 0.03 13.63
C ARG A 222 -14.65 0.31 15.12
N GLU A 223 -14.63 -0.74 15.92
CA GLU A 223 -14.35 -0.62 17.35
C GLU A 223 -12.84 -0.32 17.50
N GLU A 224 -12.51 0.67 18.32
CA GLU A 224 -11.11 0.94 18.70
C GLU A 224 -10.60 -0.24 19.52
N ALA A 225 -9.61 -0.97 18.98
CA ALA A 225 -9.01 -2.14 19.59
C ALA A 225 -7.77 -1.78 20.42
#